data_49fba3c19255024252a7fc4e243225c0
#
_entry.id   49fba3c19255024252a7fc4e243225c0
#
_cell.length_a   1.000
_cell.length_b   1.000
_cell.length_c   1.000
_cell.angle_alpha   90.00
_cell.angle_beta   90.00
_cell.angle_gamma   90.00
#
_symmetry.space_group_name_H-M   'P 1'
#
loop_
_entity.id
_entity.type
_entity.pdbx_description
1 polymer ?
#
loop_
_entity_poly.entity_id
_entity_poly.type
_entity_poly.pdbx_seq_one_letter_code
_entity_poly.pdbx_strand_id
1 'polypeptide(L)'
;MNSREIIFERFIAPLKKKRCNYIGIEIEMPLVNLNGKTDKAVCTDAFARATERFGFMPRKFDDDGVCHEAVCDDTGDVFSFDCSYNNFEISLGRVRTLHEAQARFRDYVGFINNILSKNNHTLTGLGVNPNYKINDYNFVPSPRYRMLEGYLKKCRIWNGPFHPFFGFGTFSSASQVQLDVTEDDLCETIEAFSLVEPLKAVLFANSYLPEKPELLCARDYFWERSPHGINPKNVGFFEPLPKTVGEVTDYLSKASIFCTERGGKYLFFYPIPFDEYLGLDTVGGEYYDGEYHACSFAPEAEDIAYLRTYKQIDLTSRGTLEFRSACTQPLGEAMTVAAFHLGLKGQTKELIALLKNSFLYRESGSPAQIRQKMNRADRLSTVDEEKLKALLTDVLSLCRDGLRERGYSEEIYLSPLFERAKTLSSPSRRLLRQNDIKKIVREYACL
;
A
#
# COMPACT_ATOMS: atom_id res chain seq x y z
N MET A 1 -26.58 -2.95 -18.57
CA MET A 1 -25.79 -3.81 -17.65
C MET A 1 -26.00 -3.26 -16.25
N ASN A 2 -26.35 -4.07 -15.27
CA ASN A 2 -26.48 -3.60 -13.89
C ASN A 2 -25.10 -3.51 -13.20
N SER A 3 -25.04 -2.85 -12.05
CA SER A 3 -23.76 -2.63 -11.33
C SER A 3 -23.01 -3.93 -11.00
N ARG A 4 -23.74 -5.01 -10.65
CA ARG A 4 -23.14 -6.32 -10.34
C ARG A 4 -22.48 -6.96 -11.57
N GLU A 5 -23.10 -6.85 -12.74
CA GLU A 5 -22.55 -7.35 -14.01
C GLU A 5 -21.27 -6.59 -14.36
N ILE A 6 -21.26 -5.26 -14.23
CA ILE A 6 -20.10 -4.41 -14.50
C ILE A 6 -18.94 -4.78 -13.57
N ILE A 7 -19.22 -4.96 -12.28
CA ILE A 7 -18.22 -5.37 -11.29
C ILE A 7 -17.71 -6.78 -11.58
N PHE A 8 -18.59 -7.70 -11.92
CA PHE A 8 -18.22 -9.06 -12.26
C PHE A 8 -17.24 -9.07 -13.44
N GLU A 9 -17.56 -8.40 -14.53
CA GLU A 9 -16.69 -8.32 -15.71
C GLU A 9 -15.34 -7.65 -15.39
N ARG A 10 -15.33 -6.64 -14.52
CA ARG A 10 -14.12 -5.90 -14.19
C ARG A 10 -13.18 -6.64 -13.24
N PHE A 11 -13.71 -7.30 -12.21
CA PHE A 11 -12.94 -7.83 -11.11
C PHE A 11 -12.97 -9.36 -11.00
N ILE A 12 -14.06 -10.02 -11.39
CA ILE A 12 -14.23 -11.46 -11.22
C ILE A 12 -13.86 -12.23 -12.50
N ALA A 13 -14.34 -11.79 -13.65
CA ALA A 13 -14.01 -12.45 -14.92
C ALA A 13 -12.49 -12.63 -15.14
N PRO A 14 -11.63 -11.68 -14.75
CA PRO A 14 -10.17 -11.87 -14.83
C PRO A 14 -9.61 -13.04 -14.02
N LEU A 15 -10.30 -13.52 -12.97
CA LEU A 15 -9.89 -14.67 -12.17
C LEU A 15 -9.86 -15.98 -12.96
N LYS A 16 -10.60 -16.05 -14.08
CA LYS A 16 -10.68 -17.24 -14.97
C LYS A 16 -9.48 -17.34 -15.92
N LYS A 17 -8.65 -16.31 -16.02
CA LYS A 17 -7.48 -16.32 -16.91
C LYS A 17 -6.41 -17.28 -16.41
N LYS A 18 -5.65 -17.88 -17.35
CA LYS A 18 -4.49 -18.73 -17.00
C LYS A 18 -3.49 -17.92 -16.18
N ARG A 19 -3.06 -18.50 -15.06
CA ARG A 19 -2.09 -17.88 -14.16
C ARG A 19 -0.66 -18.02 -14.68
N CYS A 20 0.11 -16.96 -14.49
CA CYS A 20 1.52 -16.92 -14.84
C CYS A 20 2.44 -17.12 -13.64
N ASN A 21 1.86 -17.10 -12.43
CA ASN A 21 2.59 -17.19 -11.15
C ASN A 21 3.70 -16.13 -11.01
N TYR A 22 3.48 -14.95 -11.59
CA TYR A 22 4.33 -13.80 -11.33
C TYR A 22 3.98 -13.17 -9.99
N ILE A 23 5.00 -12.61 -9.37
CA ILE A 23 4.88 -11.82 -8.14
C ILE A 23 4.95 -10.35 -8.56
N GLY A 24 3.96 -9.56 -8.21
CA GLY A 24 4.02 -8.11 -8.29
C GLY A 24 4.52 -7.54 -6.97
N ILE A 25 5.49 -6.64 -7.01
CA ILE A 25 6.06 -6.00 -5.81
C ILE A 25 6.16 -4.51 -6.07
N GLU A 26 5.54 -3.70 -5.22
CA GLU A 26 5.64 -2.25 -5.25
C GLU A 26 6.31 -1.78 -3.96
N ILE A 27 7.34 -0.98 -4.06
CA ILE A 27 8.10 -0.44 -2.92
C ILE A 27 8.18 1.07 -3.08
N GLU A 28 7.39 1.76 -2.27
CA GLU A 28 7.44 3.20 -2.14
C GLU A 28 8.53 3.56 -1.10
N MET A 29 9.36 4.56 -1.41
CA MET A 29 10.49 4.95 -0.57
C MET A 29 10.53 6.47 -0.38
N PRO A 30 10.56 6.97 0.86
CA PRO A 30 10.80 8.37 1.10
C PRO A 30 12.13 8.84 0.50
N LEU A 31 12.08 9.96 -0.22
CA LEU A 31 13.25 10.76 -0.57
C LEU A 31 13.53 11.74 0.56
N VAL A 32 14.68 11.64 1.17
CA VAL A 32 15.06 12.41 2.35
C VAL A 32 16.32 13.22 2.09
N ASN A 33 16.25 14.54 2.30
CA ASN A 33 17.43 15.39 2.42
C ASN A 33 17.88 15.39 3.88
N LEU A 34 19.08 14.94 4.15
CA LEU A 34 19.65 14.85 5.50
C LEU A 34 19.95 16.22 6.13
N ASN A 35 19.95 17.29 5.34
CA ASN A 35 20.27 18.64 5.79
C ASN A 35 19.10 19.63 5.76
N GLY A 36 17.93 19.21 5.28
CA GLY A 36 16.78 20.09 5.20
C GLY A 36 15.64 19.57 4.34
N LYS A 37 14.99 20.47 3.62
CA LYS A 37 13.92 20.16 2.68
C LYS A 37 14.44 19.35 1.50
N THR A 38 13.63 18.42 1.00
CA THR A 38 13.92 17.67 -0.23
C THR A 38 13.96 18.63 -1.44
N ASP A 39 14.97 18.50 -2.27
CA ASP A 39 15.15 19.30 -3.48
C ASP A 39 14.59 18.55 -4.70
N LYS A 40 13.53 19.10 -5.33
CA LYS A 40 12.89 18.53 -6.53
C LYS A 40 13.91 18.29 -7.65
N ALA A 41 14.85 19.25 -7.87
CA ALA A 41 15.81 19.14 -8.96
C ALA A 41 16.77 17.95 -8.77
N VAL A 42 17.23 17.72 -7.53
CA VAL A 42 18.07 16.56 -7.19
C VAL A 42 17.32 15.25 -7.39
N CYS A 43 16.04 15.19 -6.98
CA CYS A 43 15.20 14.00 -7.11
C CYS A 43 14.92 13.65 -8.58
N THR A 44 14.56 14.65 -9.38
CA THR A 44 14.26 14.46 -10.81
C THR A 44 15.50 14.18 -11.65
N ASP A 45 16.68 14.73 -11.30
CA ASP A 45 17.96 14.34 -11.93
C ASP A 45 18.28 12.86 -11.66
N ALA A 46 18.14 12.43 -10.41
CA ALA A 46 18.38 11.02 -10.06
C ALA A 46 17.42 10.07 -10.80
N PHE A 47 16.13 10.46 -10.92
CA PHE A 47 15.13 9.73 -11.67
C PHE A 47 15.51 9.62 -13.16
N ALA A 48 15.81 10.74 -13.80
CA ALA A 48 16.14 10.78 -15.23
C ALA A 48 17.37 9.93 -15.55
N ARG A 49 18.43 10.04 -14.73
CA ARG A 49 19.65 9.24 -14.92
C ARG A 49 19.45 7.76 -14.65
N ALA A 50 18.60 7.38 -13.69
CA ALA A 50 18.23 5.98 -13.49
C ALA A 50 17.41 5.45 -14.66
N THR A 51 16.44 6.22 -15.16
CA THR A 51 15.64 5.92 -16.34
C THR A 51 16.54 5.62 -17.55
N GLU A 52 17.49 6.50 -17.84
CA GLU A 52 18.47 6.32 -18.91
C GLU A 52 19.38 5.09 -18.67
N ARG A 53 19.95 4.96 -17.47
CA ARG A 53 20.91 3.90 -17.13
C ARG A 53 20.34 2.50 -17.30
N PHE A 54 19.05 2.31 -16.97
CA PHE A 54 18.39 1.01 -16.98
C PHE A 54 17.46 0.81 -18.20
N GLY A 55 17.44 1.76 -19.14
CA GLY A 55 16.68 1.64 -20.38
C GLY A 55 15.16 1.72 -20.18
N PHE A 56 14.70 2.46 -19.17
CA PHE A 56 13.28 2.72 -18.99
C PHE A 56 12.78 3.76 -19.99
N MET A 57 11.59 3.58 -20.50
CA MET A 57 10.92 4.50 -21.42
C MET A 57 10.01 5.45 -20.65
N PRO A 58 10.19 6.78 -20.74
CA PRO A 58 9.29 7.77 -20.15
C PRO A 58 7.84 7.56 -20.60
N ARG A 59 6.87 7.60 -19.67
CA ARG A 59 5.44 7.37 -19.97
C ARG A 59 4.55 8.52 -19.54
N LYS A 60 4.78 9.10 -18.36
CA LYS A 60 3.97 10.20 -17.87
C LYS A 60 4.85 11.39 -17.50
N PHE A 61 4.31 12.55 -17.81
CA PHE A 61 4.95 13.84 -17.57
C PHE A 61 4.00 14.72 -16.75
N ASP A 62 4.57 15.56 -15.92
CA ASP A 62 3.83 16.61 -15.24
C ASP A 62 3.57 17.80 -16.20
N ASP A 63 2.86 18.81 -15.70
CA ASP A 63 2.52 19.99 -16.51
C ASP A 63 3.74 20.82 -16.93
N ASP A 64 4.86 20.71 -16.20
CA ASP A 64 6.14 21.35 -16.51
C ASP A 64 6.98 20.51 -17.50
N GLY A 65 6.47 19.38 -17.96
CA GLY A 65 7.17 18.43 -18.83
C GLY A 65 8.21 17.56 -18.12
N VAL A 66 8.18 17.48 -16.78
CA VAL A 66 9.06 16.63 -16.01
C VAL A 66 8.50 15.20 -15.99
N CYS A 67 9.31 14.23 -16.42
CA CYS A 67 8.92 12.83 -16.35
C CYS A 67 8.76 12.36 -14.90
N HIS A 68 7.60 11.80 -14.57
CA HIS A 68 7.32 11.26 -13.25
C HIS A 68 6.92 9.79 -13.23
N GLU A 69 6.84 9.13 -14.40
CA GLU A 69 6.68 7.68 -14.54
C GLU A 69 7.43 7.19 -15.78
N ALA A 70 8.22 6.13 -15.62
CA ALA A 70 8.93 5.46 -16.71
C ALA A 70 8.81 3.94 -16.55
N VAL A 71 8.76 3.20 -17.66
CA VAL A 71 8.51 1.76 -17.72
C VAL A 71 9.63 1.06 -18.49
N CYS A 72 10.12 -0.05 -17.96
CA CYS A 72 10.97 -0.98 -18.67
C CYS A 72 10.08 -1.99 -19.41
N ASP A 73 10.03 -1.94 -20.74
CA ASP A 73 9.14 -2.80 -21.52
C ASP A 73 9.54 -4.28 -21.44
N ASP A 74 10.82 -4.60 -21.23
CA ASP A 74 11.33 -5.97 -21.16
C ASP A 74 10.89 -6.68 -19.86
N THR A 75 11.00 -5.99 -18.71
CA THR A 75 10.71 -6.56 -17.41
C THR A 75 9.30 -6.22 -16.92
N GLY A 76 8.72 -5.12 -17.40
CA GLY A 76 7.51 -4.52 -16.88
C GLY A 76 7.74 -3.75 -15.59
N ASP A 77 8.99 -3.48 -15.21
CA ASP A 77 9.31 -2.66 -14.04
C ASP A 77 8.94 -1.19 -14.31
N VAL A 78 8.53 -0.50 -13.23
CA VAL A 78 8.14 0.91 -13.30
C VAL A 78 8.91 1.70 -12.26
N PHE A 79 9.43 2.86 -12.66
CA PHE A 79 9.83 3.92 -11.75
C PHE A 79 8.77 5.00 -11.75
N SER A 80 8.36 5.46 -10.59
CA SER A 80 7.43 6.57 -10.47
C SER A 80 7.68 7.43 -9.24
N PHE A 81 7.20 8.67 -9.30
CA PHE A 81 6.98 9.47 -8.11
C PHE A 81 5.51 9.29 -7.69
N ASP A 82 5.28 8.59 -6.58
CA ASP A 82 3.92 8.42 -6.07
C ASP A 82 3.49 9.65 -5.29
N CYS A 83 2.40 10.27 -5.75
CA CYS A 83 1.81 11.50 -5.25
C CYS A 83 2.74 12.72 -5.23
N SER A 84 4.02 12.59 -4.91
CA SER A 84 4.96 13.72 -4.78
C SER A 84 6.38 13.34 -5.13
N TYR A 85 7.20 14.36 -5.44
CA TYR A 85 8.65 14.19 -5.64
C TYR A 85 9.42 13.80 -4.35
N ASN A 86 8.73 13.71 -3.21
CA ASN A 86 9.28 13.26 -1.95
C ASN A 86 9.12 11.74 -1.74
N ASN A 87 8.47 11.03 -2.67
CA ASN A 87 8.22 9.60 -2.58
C ASN A 87 8.56 8.93 -3.92
N PHE A 88 9.56 8.05 -3.91
CA PHE A 88 9.98 7.29 -5.09
C PHE A 88 9.44 5.88 -5.01
N GLU A 89 8.79 5.43 -6.06
CA GLU A 89 8.24 4.07 -6.15
C GLU A 89 9.00 3.25 -7.19
N ILE A 90 9.29 2.01 -6.83
CA ILE A 90 9.75 0.96 -7.73
C ILE A 90 8.69 -0.13 -7.74
N SER A 91 8.02 -0.32 -8.87
CA SER A 91 7.16 -1.47 -9.11
C SER A 91 7.94 -2.52 -9.92
N LEU A 92 8.18 -3.70 -9.32
CA LEU A 92 8.84 -4.81 -10.00
C LEU A 92 7.79 -5.69 -10.68
N GLY A 93 7.84 -5.72 -12.00
CA GLY A 93 6.92 -6.49 -12.83
C GLY A 93 7.51 -7.83 -13.26
N ARG A 94 6.65 -8.80 -13.55
CA ARG A 94 7.01 -10.13 -14.12
C ARG A 94 8.11 -10.87 -13.36
N VAL A 95 8.14 -10.74 -12.04
CA VAL A 95 9.12 -11.41 -11.19
C VAL A 95 8.66 -12.84 -10.90
N ARG A 96 9.54 -13.81 -11.00
CA ARG A 96 9.25 -15.21 -10.69
C ARG A 96 9.80 -15.64 -9.34
N THR A 97 10.93 -15.07 -8.94
CA THR A 97 11.57 -15.36 -7.66
C THR A 97 11.93 -14.09 -6.91
N LEU A 98 11.96 -14.18 -5.59
CA LEU A 98 12.39 -13.06 -4.74
C LEU A 98 13.87 -12.72 -4.92
N HIS A 99 14.69 -13.69 -5.34
CA HIS A 99 16.10 -13.43 -5.67
C HIS A 99 16.24 -12.54 -6.89
N GLU A 100 15.42 -12.76 -7.92
CA GLU A 100 15.36 -11.88 -9.08
C GLU A 100 14.89 -10.47 -8.69
N ALA A 101 13.82 -10.38 -7.89
CA ALA A 101 13.32 -9.10 -7.37
C ALA A 101 14.39 -8.34 -6.57
N GLN A 102 15.05 -9.04 -5.64
CA GLN A 102 16.10 -8.46 -4.79
C GLN A 102 17.29 -7.97 -5.62
N ALA A 103 17.71 -8.72 -6.64
CA ALA A 103 18.82 -8.31 -7.50
C ALA A 103 18.49 -7.00 -8.24
N ARG A 104 17.34 -6.94 -8.93
CA ARG A 104 16.89 -5.72 -9.63
C ARG A 104 16.75 -4.55 -8.67
N PHE A 105 16.07 -4.76 -7.52
CA PHE A 105 15.87 -3.72 -6.51
C PHE A 105 17.19 -3.13 -6.01
N ARG A 106 18.18 -3.98 -5.69
CA ARG A 106 19.50 -3.54 -5.23
C ARG A 106 20.24 -2.73 -6.28
N ASP A 107 20.20 -3.15 -7.54
CA ASP A 107 20.85 -2.44 -8.63
C ASP A 107 20.22 -1.05 -8.82
N TYR A 108 18.90 -0.96 -8.84
CA TYR A 108 18.17 0.30 -9.01
C TYR A 108 18.45 1.25 -7.84
N VAL A 109 18.18 0.81 -6.61
CA VAL A 109 18.35 1.66 -5.42
C VAL A 109 19.81 2.02 -5.18
N GLY A 110 20.75 1.10 -5.41
CA GLY A 110 22.17 1.36 -5.28
C GLY A 110 22.64 2.47 -6.22
N PHE A 111 22.21 2.43 -7.48
CA PHE A 111 22.52 3.47 -8.47
C PHE A 111 21.89 4.82 -8.08
N ILE A 112 20.59 4.82 -7.73
CA ILE A 112 19.86 6.05 -7.37
C ILE A 112 20.49 6.69 -6.12
N ASN A 113 20.74 5.91 -5.06
CA ASN A 113 21.33 6.44 -3.83
C ASN A 113 22.77 6.95 -4.02
N ASN A 114 23.54 6.37 -4.96
CA ASN A 114 24.86 6.92 -5.31
C ASN A 114 24.77 8.33 -5.94
N ILE A 115 23.71 8.61 -6.72
CA ILE A 115 23.47 9.96 -7.27
C ILE A 115 22.99 10.91 -6.17
N LEU A 116 21.98 10.49 -5.41
CA LEU A 116 21.33 11.29 -4.38
C LEU A 116 22.30 11.71 -3.27
N SER A 117 23.22 10.83 -2.88
CA SER A 117 24.19 11.05 -1.78
C SER A 117 25.13 12.23 -2.03
N LYS A 118 25.41 12.56 -3.30
CA LYS A 118 26.27 13.72 -3.68
C LYS A 118 25.66 15.06 -3.25
N ASN A 119 24.34 15.08 -3.04
CA ASN A 119 23.58 16.26 -2.60
C ASN A 119 22.92 16.03 -1.23
N ASN A 120 23.45 15.13 -0.39
CA ASN A 120 22.92 14.79 0.93
C ASN A 120 21.47 14.24 0.91
N HIS A 121 21.03 13.68 -0.21
CA HIS A 121 19.75 13.01 -0.32
C HIS A 121 19.93 11.49 -0.30
N THR A 122 18.87 10.77 0.08
CA THR A 122 18.84 9.31 0.05
C THR A 122 17.40 8.80 -0.06
N LEU A 123 17.23 7.65 -0.72
CA LEU A 123 16.06 6.80 -0.50
C LEU A 123 16.22 6.08 0.83
N THR A 124 15.14 5.88 1.57
CA THR A 124 15.18 5.16 2.84
C THR A 124 13.94 4.28 3.03
N GLY A 125 14.08 3.25 3.83
CA GLY A 125 13.02 2.29 4.11
C GLY A 125 12.15 2.69 5.29
N LEU A 126 11.41 3.78 5.19
CA LEU A 126 10.46 4.27 6.19
C LEU A 126 9.04 4.34 5.61
N GLY A 127 8.04 4.12 6.43
CA GLY A 127 6.63 4.25 6.04
C GLY A 127 6.06 5.67 6.16
N VAL A 128 6.85 6.60 6.70
CA VAL A 128 6.57 8.05 6.74
C VAL A 128 7.87 8.78 6.49
N ASN A 129 7.85 9.75 5.57
CA ASN A 129 9.00 10.63 5.34
C ASN A 129 9.26 11.46 6.61
N PRO A 130 10.44 11.34 7.24
CA PRO A 130 10.71 12.03 8.50
C PRO A 130 10.75 13.55 8.36
N ASN A 131 10.93 14.05 7.13
CA ASN A 131 10.96 15.47 6.81
C ASN A 131 9.58 16.02 6.40
N TYR A 132 8.47 15.26 6.61
CA TYR A 132 7.12 15.66 6.16
C TYR A 132 6.70 17.06 6.64
N LYS A 133 7.16 17.54 7.81
CA LYS A 133 6.85 18.88 8.32
C LYS A 133 7.57 20.01 7.60
N ILE A 134 8.76 19.74 7.06
CA ILE A 134 9.60 20.74 6.39
C ILE A 134 9.55 20.64 4.87
N ASN A 135 9.09 19.49 4.34
CA ASN A 135 8.81 19.31 2.93
C ASN A 135 7.48 20.00 2.58
N ASP A 136 7.34 20.42 1.33
CA ASP A 136 6.05 20.84 0.83
C ASP A 136 5.14 19.61 0.69
N TYR A 137 3.85 19.81 0.96
CA TYR A 137 2.80 18.85 0.62
C TYR A 137 2.39 19.00 -0.86
N ASN A 138 3.36 19.31 -1.73
CA ASN A 138 3.10 19.54 -3.14
C ASN A 138 2.98 18.20 -3.84
N PHE A 139 1.79 17.96 -4.37
CA PHE A 139 1.56 16.85 -5.29
C PHE A 139 2.31 17.07 -6.60
N VAL A 140 2.67 15.98 -7.29
CA VAL A 140 3.13 16.07 -8.68
C VAL A 140 2.06 16.82 -9.49
N PRO A 141 2.40 17.91 -10.19
CA PRO A 141 1.42 18.73 -10.91
C PRO A 141 0.95 18.00 -12.19
N SER A 142 0.12 16.96 -12.01
CA SER A 142 -0.52 16.21 -13.07
C SER A 142 -2.04 16.12 -12.82
N PRO A 143 -2.87 15.92 -13.85
CA PRO A 143 -4.33 15.97 -13.70
C PRO A 143 -4.85 15.02 -12.60
N ARG A 144 -4.34 13.81 -12.52
CA ARG A 144 -4.74 12.81 -11.53
C ARG A 144 -4.39 13.24 -10.10
N TYR A 145 -3.19 13.74 -9.87
CA TYR A 145 -2.75 14.14 -8.52
C TYR A 145 -3.35 15.46 -8.08
N ARG A 146 -3.62 16.39 -9.00
CA ARG A 146 -4.44 17.57 -8.68
C ARG A 146 -5.84 17.21 -8.23
N MET A 147 -6.50 16.26 -8.93
CA MET A 147 -7.80 15.74 -8.48
C MET A 147 -7.71 15.19 -7.06
N LEU A 148 -6.70 14.35 -6.79
CA LEU A 148 -6.51 13.77 -5.46
C LEU A 148 -6.23 14.83 -4.39
N GLU A 149 -5.41 15.83 -4.70
CA GLU A 149 -5.15 16.97 -3.82
C GLU A 149 -6.45 17.73 -3.50
N GLY A 150 -7.23 18.10 -4.54
CA GLY A 150 -8.51 18.78 -4.38
C GLY A 150 -9.49 17.98 -3.54
N TYR A 151 -9.60 16.67 -3.80
CA TYR A 151 -10.43 15.76 -3.04
C TYR A 151 -10.02 15.67 -1.56
N LEU A 152 -8.75 15.45 -1.27
CA LEU A 152 -8.24 15.33 0.10
C LEU A 152 -8.36 16.63 0.89
N LYS A 153 -8.19 17.78 0.25
CA LYS A 153 -8.41 19.10 0.89
C LYS A 153 -9.85 19.31 1.35
N LYS A 154 -10.82 18.59 0.76
CA LYS A 154 -12.23 18.66 1.17
C LYS A 154 -12.48 18.14 2.60
N CYS A 155 -11.55 17.40 3.20
CA CYS A 155 -11.64 17.02 4.61
C CYS A 155 -11.78 18.23 5.57
N ARG A 156 -11.39 19.42 5.12
CA ARG A 156 -11.54 20.68 5.87
C ARG A 156 -12.94 21.27 5.80
N ILE A 157 -13.74 20.84 4.81
CA ILE A 157 -15.08 21.38 4.52
C ILE A 157 -16.15 20.36 4.83
N TRP A 158 -15.90 19.08 4.53
CA TRP A 158 -16.83 18.01 4.84
C TRP A 158 -16.79 17.66 6.32
N ASN A 159 -17.94 17.50 6.93
CA ASN A 159 -18.06 17.03 8.31
C ASN A 159 -17.64 15.56 8.41
N GLY A 160 -16.68 15.27 9.26
CA GLY A 160 -16.21 13.93 9.52
C GLY A 160 -15.05 13.89 10.53
N PRO A 161 -14.74 12.72 11.07
CA PRO A 161 -13.65 12.54 12.02
C PRO A 161 -12.29 12.46 11.30
N PHE A 162 -12.04 13.39 10.39
CA PHE A 162 -10.83 13.37 9.56
C PHE A 162 -9.59 13.83 10.32
N HIS A 163 -8.46 13.27 9.97
CA HIS A 163 -7.18 13.75 10.47
C HIS A 163 -6.73 15.04 9.75
N PRO A 164 -5.82 15.85 10.36
CA PRO A 164 -5.40 17.13 9.79
C PRO A 164 -4.38 17.01 8.62
N PHE A 165 -3.91 15.82 8.30
CA PHE A 165 -2.82 15.58 7.35
C PHE A 165 -3.35 15.34 5.93
N PHE A 166 -3.99 16.33 5.32
CA PHE A 166 -4.61 16.16 3.99
C PHE A 166 -3.61 15.70 2.90
N GLY A 167 -2.34 16.08 3.03
CA GLY A 167 -1.27 15.67 2.10
C GLY A 167 -0.61 14.34 2.46
N PHE A 168 -1.23 13.46 3.25
CA PHE A 168 -0.58 12.23 3.73
C PHE A 168 -0.05 11.32 2.61
N GLY A 169 -0.65 11.32 1.42
CA GLY A 169 -0.16 10.60 0.25
C GLY A 169 1.20 11.09 -0.24
N THR A 170 1.58 12.34 0.06
CA THR A 170 2.88 12.89 -0.37
C THR A 170 4.05 12.48 0.50
N PHE A 171 3.81 11.82 1.63
CA PHE A 171 4.84 11.46 2.59
C PHE A 171 4.66 10.08 3.26
N SER A 172 3.59 9.35 2.97
CA SER A 172 3.42 7.97 3.45
C SER A 172 3.85 6.98 2.37
N SER A 173 4.50 5.88 2.80
CA SER A 173 5.10 4.88 1.91
C SER A 173 4.76 3.47 2.34
N ALA A 174 4.49 2.61 1.37
CA ALA A 174 4.12 1.21 1.54
C ALA A 174 5.08 0.25 0.81
N SER A 175 5.09 -1.00 1.27
CA SER A 175 5.51 -2.14 0.45
C SER A 175 4.27 -2.96 0.15
N GLN A 176 3.94 -3.11 -1.12
CA GLN A 176 2.75 -3.80 -1.59
C GLN A 176 3.14 -5.05 -2.39
N VAL A 177 2.31 -6.07 -2.30
CA VAL A 177 2.53 -7.35 -2.99
C VAL A 177 1.26 -7.76 -3.70
N GLN A 178 1.38 -8.20 -4.94
CA GLN A 178 0.27 -8.72 -5.72
C GLN A 178 0.52 -10.18 -6.05
N LEU A 179 -0.44 -11.03 -5.71
CA LEU A 179 -0.40 -12.47 -5.99
C LEU A 179 -1.65 -12.89 -6.76
N ASP A 180 -1.45 -13.80 -7.68
CA ASP A 180 -2.52 -14.42 -8.43
C ASP A 180 -3.51 -15.15 -7.50
N VAL A 181 -4.79 -15.00 -7.78
CA VAL A 181 -5.87 -15.78 -7.20
C VAL A 181 -6.81 -16.30 -8.29
N THR A 182 -7.52 -17.35 -7.98
CA THR A 182 -8.56 -17.95 -8.82
C THR A 182 -9.92 -17.73 -8.20
N GLU A 183 -10.99 -17.99 -8.95
CA GLU A 183 -12.35 -17.95 -8.41
C GLU A 183 -12.53 -18.93 -7.24
N ASP A 184 -11.83 -20.10 -7.28
CA ASP A 184 -11.93 -21.15 -6.25
C ASP A 184 -11.23 -20.78 -4.94
N ASP A 185 -10.12 -20.03 -4.97
CA ASP A 185 -9.33 -19.71 -3.79
C ASP A 185 -9.45 -18.26 -3.30
N LEU A 186 -10.22 -17.41 -4.00
CA LEU A 186 -10.39 -16.00 -3.68
C LEU A 186 -10.84 -15.77 -2.23
N CYS A 187 -11.97 -16.35 -1.85
CA CYS A 187 -12.57 -16.10 -0.54
C CYS A 187 -11.72 -16.70 0.60
N GLU A 188 -11.15 -17.88 0.38
CA GLU A 188 -10.21 -18.51 1.33
C GLU A 188 -8.98 -17.62 1.52
N THR A 189 -8.43 -17.08 0.44
CA THR A 189 -7.27 -16.17 0.50
C THR A 189 -7.61 -14.87 1.22
N ILE A 190 -8.76 -14.26 0.93
CA ILE A 190 -9.23 -13.07 1.66
C ILE A 190 -9.39 -13.37 3.15
N GLU A 191 -9.96 -14.49 3.53
CA GLU A 191 -10.13 -14.89 4.94
C GLU A 191 -8.77 -15.07 5.61
N ALA A 192 -7.88 -15.89 5.04
CA ALA A 192 -6.56 -16.18 5.60
C ALA A 192 -5.76 -14.91 5.88
N PHE A 193 -5.69 -14.05 4.88
CA PHE A 193 -4.92 -12.81 5.00
C PHE A 193 -5.61 -11.74 5.85
N SER A 194 -6.93 -11.70 5.92
CA SER A 194 -7.63 -10.85 6.89
C SER A 194 -7.35 -11.26 8.33
N LEU A 195 -7.33 -12.57 8.60
CA LEU A 195 -7.02 -13.07 9.94
C LEU A 195 -5.57 -12.81 10.37
N VAL A 196 -4.61 -12.79 9.45
CA VAL A 196 -3.20 -12.53 9.79
C VAL A 196 -2.84 -11.03 9.86
N GLU A 197 -3.68 -10.14 9.35
CA GLU A 197 -3.43 -8.69 9.35
C GLU A 197 -3.07 -8.09 10.73
N PRO A 198 -3.69 -8.50 11.85
CA PRO A 198 -3.26 -8.04 13.17
C PRO A 198 -1.79 -8.31 13.49
N LEU A 199 -1.27 -9.46 13.08
CA LEU A 199 0.13 -9.83 13.28
C LEU A 199 1.07 -9.04 12.37
N LYS A 200 0.60 -8.62 11.20
CA LYS A 200 1.36 -7.71 10.31
C LYS A 200 1.60 -6.35 10.97
N ALA A 201 0.69 -5.83 11.79
CA ALA A 201 0.93 -4.62 12.59
C ALA A 201 2.08 -4.81 13.62
N VAL A 202 2.32 -6.05 14.07
CA VAL A 202 3.46 -6.36 14.95
C VAL A 202 4.76 -6.47 14.17
N LEU A 203 4.73 -7.09 12.99
CA LEU A 203 5.92 -7.39 12.19
C LEU A 203 6.38 -6.23 11.30
N PHE A 204 5.44 -5.51 10.67
CA PHE A 204 5.75 -4.57 9.58
C PHE A 204 5.46 -3.09 9.88
N ALA A 205 5.03 -2.75 11.11
CA ALA A 205 4.83 -1.34 11.46
C ALA A 205 6.15 -0.56 11.34
N ASN A 206 6.16 0.46 10.49
CA ASN A 206 7.30 1.34 10.23
C ASN A 206 6.86 2.77 9.83
N SER A 207 5.68 3.19 10.30
CA SER A 207 5.14 4.53 10.02
C SER A 207 4.84 5.27 11.31
N TYR A 208 5.86 5.43 12.14
CA TYR A 208 5.77 6.21 13.37
C TYR A 208 5.54 7.69 13.04
N LEU A 209 4.57 8.30 13.75
CA LEU A 209 4.20 9.70 13.64
C LEU A 209 4.31 10.35 15.02
N PRO A 210 5.16 11.37 15.22
CA PRO A 210 5.34 12.02 16.52
C PRO A 210 4.05 12.60 17.12
N GLU A 211 3.08 13.03 16.30
CA GLU A 211 1.78 13.55 16.74
C GLU A 211 0.80 12.44 17.17
N LYS A 212 1.15 11.19 16.88
CA LYS A 212 0.37 10.00 17.24
C LYS A 212 1.28 8.93 17.83
N PRO A 213 1.98 9.23 18.96
CA PRO A 213 2.99 8.33 19.53
C PRO A 213 2.39 7.01 20.03
N GLU A 214 1.07 6.97 20.23
CA GLU A 214 0.33 5.74 20.56
C GLU A 214 0.21 4.75 19.40
N LEU A 215 0.51 5.15 18.15
CA LEU A 215 0.41 4.30 16.96
C LEU A 215 1.79 3.93 16.41
N LEU A 216 1.97 2.64 16.10
CA LEU A 216 3.17 2.11 15.43
C LEU A 216 3.04 2.13 13.92
N CYS A 217 1.80 2.04 13.42
CA CYS A 217 1.44 2.12 12.00
C CYS A 217 0.45 3.28 11.79
N ALA A 218 0.96 4.50 11.61
CA ALA A 218 0.13 5.68 11.37
C ALA A 218 -0.59 5.63 10.00
N ARG A 219 -0.12 4.78 9.06
CA ARG A 219 -0.78 4.61 7.75
C ARG A 219 -2.22 4.12 7.89
N ASP A 220 -2.53 3.23 8.84
CA ASP A 220 -3.91 2.79 9.10
C ASP A 220 -4.81 4.00 9.44
N TYR A 221 -4.33 4.88 10.33
CA TYR A 221 -5.03 6.11 10.71
C TYR A 221 -5.23 7.07 9.53
N PHE A 222 -4.22 7.21 8.65
CA PHE A 222 -4.33 8.09 7.48
C PHE A 222 -5.44 7.64 6.54
N TRP A 223 -5.52 6.37 6.21
CA TRP A 223 -6.55 5.88 5.28
C TRP A 223 -7.94 5.88 5.90
N GLU A 224 -8.08 5.37 7.13
CA GLU A 224 -9.38 5.25 7.81
C GLU A 224 -10.00 6.61 8.18
N ARG A 225 -9.16 7.61 8.47
CA ARG A 225 -9.58 8.95 8.89
C ARG A 225 -9.36 10.02 7.82
N SER A 226 -9.43 9.64 6.57
CA SER A 226 -9.42 10.52 5.40
C SER A 226 -10.76 10.47 4.66
N PRO A 227 -11.00 11.33 3.65
CA PRO A 227 -12.19 11.26 2.81
C PRO A 227 -12.41 9.89 2.16
N HIS A 228 -11.36 9.08 1.95
CA HIS A 228 -11.49 7.71 1.47
C HIS A 228 -12.26 6.80 2.44
N GLY A 229 -12.21 7.09 3.73
CA GLY A 229 -12.93 6.35 4.79
C GLY A 229 -14.38 6.81 5.04
N ILE A 230 -14.92 7.76 4.26
CA ILE A 230 -16.34 8.18 4.34
C ILE A 230 -17.25 6.96 4.17
N ASN A 231 -16.99 6.13 3.16
CA ASN A 231 -17.58 4.81 3.09
C ASN A 231 -16.58 3.79 3.68
N PRO A 232 -16.91 3.14 4.83
CA PRO A 232 -16.02 2.16 5.44
C PRO A 232 -15.67 0.97 4.54
N LYS A 233 -16.48 0.72 3.50
CA LYS A 233 -16.18 -0.34 2.52
C LYS A 233 -15.00 -0.03 1.60
N ASN A 234 -14.57 1.24 1.53
CA ASN A 234 -13.44 1.65 0.71
C ASN A 234 -12.08 1.48 1.39
N VAL A 235 -12.03 1.30 2.72
CA VAL A 235 -10.79 1.21 3.50
C VAL A 235 -10.82 -0.01 4.43
N GLY A 236 -9.69 -0.30 5.09
CA GLY A 236 -9.62 -1.35 6.10
C GLY A 236 -9.87 -2.76 5.55
N PHE A 237 -10.83 -3.46 6.10
CA PHE A 237 -11.07 -4.90 5.87
C PHE A 237 -12.35 -5.16 5.08
N PHE A 238 -12.48 -6.38 4.55
CA PHE A 238 -13.79 -6.89 4.18
C PHE A 238 -14.55 -7.23 5.46
N GLU A 239 -15.60 -6.49 5.75
CA GLU A 239 -16.49 -6.75 6.89
C GLU A 239 -17.95 -6.70 6.42
N PRO A 240 -18.70 -7.85 6.53
CA PRO A 240 -18.22 -9.18 6.91
C PRO A 240 -17.25 -9.79 5.87
N LEU A 241 -16.48 -10.81 6.31
CA LEU A 241 -15.62 -11.57 5.39
C LEU A 241 -16.47 -12.33 4.38
N PRO A 242 -16.22 -12.18 3.06
CA PRO A 242 -17.00 -12.86 2.03
C PRO A 242 -16.69 -14.37 2.02
N LYS A 243 -17.72 -15.18 1.82
CA LYS A 243 -17.64 -16.64 1.71
C LYS A 243 -17.84 -17.12 0.28
N THR A 244 -18.38 -16.29 -0.58
CA THR A 244 -18.64 -16.60 -1.98
C THR A 244 -18.19 -15.42 -2.86
N VAL A 245 -17.89 -15.73 -4.11
CA VAL A 245 -17.57 -14.73 -5.13
C VAL A 245 -18.73 -13.73 -5.34
N GLY A 246 -19.97 -14.21 -5.20
CA GLY A 246 -21.15 -13.34 -5.23
C GLY A 246 -21.13 -12.30 -4.11
N GLU A 247 -20.74 -12.68 -2.90
CA GLU A 247 -20.62 -11.75 -1.78
C GLU A 247 -19.48 -10.73 -1.98
N VAL A 248 -18.37 -11.11 -2.65
CA VAL A 248 -17.32 -10.17 -3.07
C VAL A 248 -17.88 -9.14 -4.04
N THR A 249 -18.64 -9.61 -5.03
CA THR A 249 -19.30 -8.73 -6.02
C THR A 249 -20.27 -7.76 -5.33
N ASP A 250 -21.10 -8.26 -4.40
CA ASP A 250 -22.03 -7.44 -3.63
C ASP A 250 -21.29 -6.44 -2.71
N TYR A 251 -20.19 -6.84 -2.14
CA TYR A 251 -19.37 -5.94 -1.33
C TYR A 251 -18.82 -4.79 -2.16
N LEU A 252 -18.24 -5.09 -3.33
CA LEU A 252 -17.66 -4.09 -4.23
C LEU A 252 -18.74 -3.17 -4.82
N SER A 253 -19.97 -3.65 -5.05
CA SER A 253 -21.08 -2.79 -5.52
C SER A 253 -21.45 -1.71 -4.50
N LYS A 254 -21.24 -1.97 -3.23
CA LYS A 254 -21.46 -1.03 -2.13
C LYS A 254 -20.22 -0.19 -1.76
N ALA A 255 -19.07 -0.46 -2.37
CA ALA A 255 -17.91 0.45 -2.29
C ALA A 255 -18.19 1.71 -3.09
N SER A 256 -17.71 2.86 -2.61
CA SER A 256 -18.00 4.14 -3.25
C SER A 256 -16.98 4.51 -4.31
N ILE A 257 -17.47 5.03 -5.41
CA ILE A 257 -16.72 5.82 -6.36
C ILE A 257 -16.70 7.29 -5.88
N PHE A 258 -15.62 8.01 -6.13
CA PHE A 258 -15.46 9.40 -5.72
C PHE A 258 -14.83 10.28 -6.82
N CYS A 259 -14.42 9.67 -7.93
CA CYS A 259 -13.83 10.39 -9.06
C CYS A 259 -14.13 9.68 -10.37
N THR A 260 -14.03 10.43 -11.46
CA THR A 260 -14.10 9.94 -12.84
C THR A 260 -13.33 10.88 -13.75
N GLU A 261 -13.33 10.61 -15.06
CA GLU A 261 -12.74 11.47 -16.08
C GLU A 261 -13.76 11.81 -17.15
N ARG A 262 -13.83 13.10 -17.52
CA ARG A 262 -14.65 13.59 -18.62
C ARG A 262 -13.87 14.64 -19.40
N GLY A 263 -13.77 14.46 -20.72
CA GLY A 263 -13.11 15.42 -21.59
C GLY A 263 -11.64 15.71 -21.22
N GLY A 264 -10.91 14.69 -20.73
CA GLY A 264 -9.52 14.81 -20.30
C GLY A 264 -9.34 15.49 -18.93
N LYS A 265 -10.43 15.77 -18.22
CA LYS A 265 -10.39 16.33 -16.86
C LYS A 265 -10.78 15.28 -15.84
N TYR A 266 -9.97 15.13 -14.79
CA TYR A 266 -10.34 14.34 -13.61
C TYR A 266 -11.31 15.13 -12.75
N LEU A 267 -12.49 14.55 -12.53
CA LEU A 267 -13.56 15.10 -11.70
C LEU A 267 -13.60 14.32 -10.38
N PHE A 268 -13.95 14.98 -9.30
CA PHE A 268 -14.21 14.33 -8.02
C PHE A 268 -15.49 14.85 -7.38
N PHE A 269 -16.07 14.04 -6.50
CA PHE A 269 -17.36 14.30 -5.88
C PHE A 269 -17.43 13.60 -4.51
N TYR A 270 -18.47 13.88 -3.74
CA TYR A 270 -18.71 13.16 -2.49
C TYR A 270 -18.90 11.66 -2.77
N PRO A 271 -18.24 10.76 -2.03
CA PRO A 271 -18.29 9.31 -2.32
C PRO A 271 -19.69 8.75 -2.37
N ILE A 272 -20.03 8.10 -3.47
CA ILE A 272 -21.33 7.49 -3.73
C ILE A 272 -21.14 5.98 -3.93
N PRO A 273 -21.90 5.07 -3.24
CA PRO A 273 -21.88 3.65 -3.52
C PRO A 273 -22.09 3.38 -5.01
N PHE A 274 -21.32 2.46 -5.59
CA PHE A 274 -21.26 2.31 -7.05
C PHE A 274 -22.62 1.87 -7.65
N ASP A 275 -23.37 1.05 -6.92
CA ASP A 275 -24.72 0.66 -7.37
C ASP A 275 -25.75 1.80 -7.31
N GLU A 276 -25.59 2.74 -6.37
CA GLU A 276 -26.41 3.96 -6.32
C GLU A 276 -25.97 4.95 -7.40
N TYR A 277 -24.65 5.09 -7.60
CA TYR A 277 -24.05 6.00 -8.59
C TYR A 277 -24.62 5.78 -9.98
N LEU A 278 -24.65 4.53 -10.45
CA LEU A 278 -25.17 4.19 -11.79
C LEU A 278 -26.68 4.42 -11.97
N GLY A 279 -27.41 4.60 -10.87
CA GLY A 279 -28.85 4.90 -10.89
C GLY A 279 -29.18 6.38 -10.95
N LEU A 280 -28.17 7.26 -10.92
CA LEU A 280 -28.38 8.71 -10.95
C LEU A 280 -28.44 9.23 -12.39
N ASP A 281 -29.33 10.17 -12.65
CA ASP A 281 -29.35 10.90 -13.93
C ASP A 281 -28.15 11.82 -14.07
N THR A 282 -27.73 12.41 -12.95
CA THR A 282 -26.67 13.42 -12.92
C THR A 282 -25.93 13.44 -11.59
N VAL A 283 -24.63 13.62 -11.62
CA VAL A 283 -23.77 13.81 -10.45
C VAL A 283 -23.17 15.20 -10.46
N GLY A 284 -23.32 15.93 -9.36
CA GLY A 284 -22.59 17.17 -9.11
C GLY A 284 -21.17 16.85 -8.62
N GLY A 285 -20.17 17.41 -9.28
CA GLY A 285 -18.77 17.21 -8.94
C GLY A 285 -17.95 18.49 -9.14
N GLU A 286 -16.66 18.35 -8.99
CA GLU A 286 -15.69 19.42 -9.17
C GLU A 286 -14.43 18.89 -9.85
N TYR A 287 -13.70 19.75 -10.56
CA TYR A 287 -12.31 19.55 -10.87
C TYR A 287 -11.45 20.59 -10.14
N TYR A 288 -10.18 20.29 -9.93
CA TYR A 288 -9.25 21.14 -9.19
C TYR A 288 -7.98 21.37 -10.02
N ASP A 289 -7.64 22.65 -10.26
CA ASP A 289 -6.43 23.08 -10.96
C ASP A 289 -5.64 24.16 -10.18
N GLY A 290 -5.90 24.25 -8.88
CA GLY A 290 -5.49 25.30 -7.95
C GLY A 290 -6.72 25.97 -7.34
N GLU A 291 -7.83 26.00 -8.09
CA GLU A 291 -9.14 26.46 -7.66
C GLU A 291 -10.19 25.37 -7.91
N TYR A 292 -11.32 25.44 -7.19
CA TYR A 292 -12.42 24.50 -7.34
C TYR A 292 -13.40 24.99 -8.40
N HIS A 293 -13.67 24.15 -9.40
CA HIS A 293 -14.62 24.41 -10.46
C HIS A 293 -15.75 23.40 -10.43
N ALA A 294 -16.95 23.86 -10.11
CA ALA A 294 -18.13 23.02 -10.09
C ALA A 294 -18.49 22.53 -11.51
N CYS A 295 -18.93 21.28 -11.59
CA CYS A 295 -19.40 20.66 -12.82
C CYS A 295 -20.54 19.68 -12.55
N SER A 296 -21.21 19.23 -13.62
CA SER A 296 -22.26 18.21 -13.56
C SER A 296 -22.08 17.29 -14.75
N PHE A 297 -22.31 15.98 -14.54
CA PHE A 297 -22.11 14.96 -15.56
C PHE A 297 -23.01 13.76 -15.29
N ALA A 298 -23.30 12.96 -16.32
CA ALA A 298 -24.02 11.71 -16.18
C ALA A 298 -23.05 10.57 -15.84
N PRO A 299 -23.45 9.62 -14.96
CA PRO A 299 -22.70 8.37 -14.76
C PRO A 299 -22.64 7.53 -16.02
N GLU A 300 -21.52 6.82 -16.21
CA GLU A 300 -21.28 5.87 -17.30
C GLU A 300 -20.77 4.53 -16.73
N ALA A 301 -21.02 3.42 -17.45
CA ALA A 301 -20.56 2.10 -17.04
C ALA A 301 -19.04 2.02 -16.97
N GLU A 302 -18.35 2.76 -17.83
CA GLU A 302 -16.90 2.86 -17.93
C GLU A 302 -16.26 3.50 -16.69
N ASP A 303 -17.04 4.23 -15.89
CA ASP A 303 -16.59 4.82 -14.63
C ASP A 303 -16.13 3.78 -13.61
N ILE A 304 -16.49 2.51 -13.79
CA ILE A 304 -15.94 1.39 -13.03
C ILE A 304 -14.39 1.38 -13.03
N ALA A 305 -13.76 1.96 -14.03
CA ALA A 305 -12.31 2.11 -14.08
C ALA A 305 -11.74 2.95 -12.93
N TYR A 306 -12.58 3.80 -12.35
CA TYR A 306 -12.24 4.71 -11.25
C TYR A 306 -12.78 4.22 -9.89
N LEU A 307 -13.50 3.09 -9.84
CA LEU A 307 -13.85 2.45 -8.58
C LEU A 307 -12.56 1.89 -7.95
N ARG A 308 -12.06 2.59 -6.94
CA ARG A 308 -10.86 2.22 -6.19
C ARG A 308 -11.19 2.08 -4.73
N THR A 309 -10.69 1.01 -4.15
CA THR A 309 -10.66 0.84 -2.71
C THR A 309 -9.23 0.98 -2.20
N TYR A 310 -9.10 1.24 -0.91
CA TYR A 310 -7.81 1.37 -0.21
C TYR A 310 -7.81 0.40 0.96
N LYS A 311 -8.23 -0.82 0.67
CA LYS A 311 -8.34 -1.90 1.64
C LYS A 311 -6.96 -2.46 1.97
N GLN A 312 -6.84 -3.11 3.12
CA GLN A 312 -5.61 -3.84 3.49
C GLN A 312 -5.30 -4.97 2.50
N ILE A 313 -6.37 -5.56 1.95
CA ILE A 313 -6.34 -6.56 0.89
C ILE A 313 -7.33 -6.09 -0.18
N ASP A 314 -6.89 -5.91 -1.40
CA ASP A 314 -7.71 -5.38 -2.48
C ASP A 314 -7.74 -6.32 -3.69
N LEU A 315 -8.92 -6.50 -4.29
CA LEU A 315 -9.06 -7.28 -5.51
C LEU A 315 -8.84 -6.37 -6.72
N THR A 316 -7.82 -6.67 -7.51
CA THR A 316 -7.48 -5.89 -8.69
C THR A 316 -8.22 -6.35 -9.93
N SER A 317 -8.38 -5.47 -10.91
CA SER A 317 -8.93 -5.81 -12.23
C SER A 317 -8.03 -6.73 -13.08
N ARG A 318 -6.85 -7.08 -12.58
CA ARG A 318 -5.93 -8.03 -13.21
C ARG A 318 -6.18 -9.47 -12.78
N GLY A 319 -7.02 -9.69 -11.75
CA GLY A 319 -7.29 -10.99 -11.14
C GLY A 319 -6.20 -11.38 -10.13
N THR A 320 -5.67 -10.39 -9.42
CA THR A 320 -4.74 -10.56 -8.30
C THR A 320 -5.33 -9.99 -7.04
N LEU A 321 -4.94 -10.50 -5.89
CA LEU A 321 -5.08 -9.78 -4.62
C LEU A 321 -3.82 -8.96 -4.37
N GLU A 322 -4.03 -7.71 -4.03
CA GLU A 322 -3.01 -6.74 -3.65
C GLU A 322 -3.01 -6.57 -2.13
N PHE A 323 -1.87 -6.84 -1.50
CA PHE A 323 -1.66 -6.71 -0.06
C PHE A 323 -0.98 -5.37 0.22
N ARG A 324 -1.71 -4.41 0.80
CA ARG A 324 -1.37 -2.99 0.86
C ARG A 324 -0.96 -2.50 2.26
N SER A 325 -1.16 -3.32 3.29
CA SER A 325 -1.09 -2.86 4.69
C SER A 325 0.32 -2.65 5.22
N ALA A 326 1.34 -3.32 4.64
CA ALA A 326 2.70 -3.23 5.15
C ALA A 326 3.31 -1.85 4.83
N CYS A 327 3.94 -1.25 5.85
CA CYS A 327 4.79 -0.08 5.63
C CYS A 327 6.03 -0.48 4.84
N THR A 328 6.66 0.47 4.17
CA THR A 328 7.99 0.28 3.60
C THR A 328 8.96 -0.17 4.70
N GLN A 329 9.74 -1.19 4.40
CA GLN A 329 10.69 -1.80 5.33
C GLN A 329 12.10 -1.24 5.11
N PRO A 330 13.04 -1.35 6.08
CA PRO A 330 14.45 -1.04 5.83
C PRO A 330 14.89 -1.67 4.50
N LEU A 331 15.64 -0.93 3.67
CA LEU A 331 15.88 -1.32 2.27
C LEU A 331 16.61 -2.66 2.14
N GLY A 332 17.49 -3.00 3.10
CA GLY A 332 18.10 -4.34 3.18
C GLY A 332 17.12 -5.47 3.49
N GLU A 333 15.91 -5.14 3.95
CA GLU A 333 14.85 -6.07 4.32
C GLU A 333 13.63 -5.96 3.38
N ALA A 334 13.76 -5.31 2.22
CA ALA A 334 12.66 -4.97 1.32
C ALA A 334 11.85 -6.20 0.87
N MET A 335 12.48 -7.35 0.69
CA MET A 335 11.80 -8.58 0.26
C MET A 335 11.02 -9.30 1.37
N THR A 336 11.13 -8.88 2.63
CA THR A 336 10.42 -9.54 3.76
C THR A 336 8.90 -9.54 3.58
N VAL A 337 8.34 -8.46 3.03
CA VAL A 337 6.89 -8.33 2.81
C VAL A 337 6.43 -9.33 1.75
N ALA A 338 7.15 -9.41 0.62
CA ALA A 338 6.82 -10.35 -0.46
C ALA A 338 7.01 -11.81 -0.01
N ALA A 339 8.10 -12.11 0.71
CA ALA A 339 8.35 -13.45 1.26
C ALA A 339 7.22 -13.90 2.20
N PHE A 340 6.76 -13.02 3.08
CA PHE A 340 5.66 -13.31 4.01
C PHE A 340 4.36 -13.68 3.28
N HIS A 341 3.95 -12.84 2.31
CA HIS A 341 2.71 -13.09 1.59
C HIS A 341 2.80 -14.31 0.68
N LEU A 342 3.92 -14.46 -0.01
CA LEU A 342 4.16 -15.57 -0.94
C LEU A 342 4.19 -16.92 -0.23
N GLY A 343 4.86 -17.02 0.91
CA GLY A 343 4.93 -18.24 1.72
C GLY A 343 3.57 -18.62 2.29
N LEU A 344 2.81 -17.66 2.83
CA LEU A 344 1.50 -17.94 3.40
C LEU A 344 0.42 -18.22 2.34
N LYS A 345 0.59 -17.78 1.08
CA LYS A 345 -0.38 -18.06 0.01
C LYS A 345 -0.54 -19.55 -0.26
N GLY A 346 0.53 -20.33 -0.11
CA GLY A 346 0.48 -21.79 -0.25
C GLY A 346 -0.09 -22.53 0.98
N GLN A 347 -0.32 -21.83 2.12
CA GLN A 347 -0.65 -22.39 3.42
C GLN A 347 -1.94 -21.79 4.00
N THR A 348 -2.88 -21.37 3.13
CA THR A 348 -4.07 -20.60 3.56
C THR A 348 -4.96 -21.37 4.53
N LYS A 349 -5.17 -22.68 4.31
CA LYS A 349 -6.02 -23.52 5.16
C LYS A 349 -5.43 -23.71 6.55
N GLU A 350 -4.14 -24.02 6.59
CA GLU A 350 -3.37 -24.20 7.83
C GLU A 350 -3.31 -22.89 8.61
N LEU A 351 -3.12 -21.76 7.90
CA LEU A 351 -3.12 -20.43 8.50
C LEU A 351 -4.47 -20.07 9.12
N ILE A 352 -5.58 -20.33 8.41
CA ILE A 352 -6.94 -20.10 8.92
C ILE A 352 -7.17 -20.95 10.18
N ALA A 353 -6.81 -22.25 10.14
CA ALA A 353 -6.97 -23.15 11.26
C ALA A 353 -6.15 -22.70 12.48
N LEU A 354 -4.89 -22.34 12.28
CA LEU A 354 -4.00 -21.83 13.32
C LEU A 354 -4.56 -20.57 13.97
N LEU A 355 -4.95 -19.57 13.16
CA LEU A 355 -5.39 -18.27 13.66
C LEU A 355 -6.74 -18.35 14.36
N LYS A 356 -7.74 -19.05 13.81
CA LYS A 356 -9.04 -19.23 14.47
C LYS A 356 -8.95 -19.92 15.83
N ASN A 357 -7.98 -20.82 15.99
CA ASN A 357 -7.72 -21.51 17.25
C ASN A 357 -6.79 -20.73 18.20
N SER A 358 -6.25 -19.60 17.77
CA SER A 358 -5.35 -18.80 18.59
C SER A 358 -6.08 -18.03 19.70
N PHE A 359 -5.35 -17.62 20.72
CA PHE A 359 -5.88 -16.79 21.81
C PHE A 359 -6.44 -15.44 21.30
N LEU A 360 -5.90 -14.89 20.20
CA LEU A 360 -6.35 -13.63 19.64
C LEU A 360 -7.81 -13.66 19.19
N TYR A 361 -8.25 -14.79 18.62
CA TYR A 361 -9.61 -14.93 18.06
C TYR A 361 -10.59 -15.66 18.98
N ARG A 362 -10.10 -16.35 20.03
CA ARG A 362 -10.96 -16.98 21.04
C ARG A 362 -11.63 -15.98 21.98
N GLU A 363 -10.96 -14.88 22.26
CA GLU A 363 -11.42 -13.85 23.20
C GLU A 363 -12.32 -12.77 22.55
N SER A 364 -12.70 -12.98 21.30
CA SER A 364 -13.55 -12.12 20.47
C SER A 364 -12.89 -10.88 19.87
N GLY A 365 -13.36 -10.53 18.69
CA GLY A 365 -13.00 -9.35 17.94
C GLY A 365 -12.87 -9.65 16.45
N SER A 366 -13.26 -8.70 15.61
CA SER A 366 -12.96 -8.78 14.19
C SER A 366 -11.46 -8.55 13.93
N PRO A 367 -10.93 -9.00 12.78
CA PRO A 367 -9.55 -8.69 12.38
C PRO A 367 -9.20 -7.21 12.53
N ALA A 368 -10.12 -6.29 12.19
CA ALA A 368 -9.93 -4.86 12.33
C ALA A 368 -9.73 -4.43 13.79
N GLN A 369 -10.58 -4.90 14.70
CA GLN A 369 -10.48 -4.59 16.14
C GLN A 369 -9.18 -5.12 16.75
N ILE A 370 -8.79 -6.34 16.38
CA ILE A 370 -7.53 -6.93 16.84
C ILE A 370 -6.33 -6.16 16.28
N ARG A 371 -6.37 -5.77 14.97
CA ARG A 371 -5.31 -4.97 14.36
C ARG A 371 -5.15 -3.61 15.07
N GLN A 372 -6.24 -2.93 15.41
CA GLN A 372 -6.19 -1.68 16.17
C GLN A 372 -5.47 -1.86 17.53
N LYS A 373 -5.73 -2.96 18.25
CA LYS A 373 -4.99 -3.30 19.49
C LYS A 373 -3.51 -3.55 19.21
N MET A 374 -3.19 -4.34 18.17
CA MET A 374 -1.81 -4.68 17.82
C MET A 374 -1.01 -3.49 17.29
N ASN A 375 -1.67 -2.48 16.73
CA ASN A 375 -1.04 -1.25 16.23
C ASN A 375 -0.62 -0.30 17.37
N ARG A 376 -1.10 -0.49 18.60
CA ARG A 376 -0.77 0.41 19.72
C ARG A 376 0.65 0.21 20.23
N ALA A 377 1.30 1.31 20.59
CA ALA A 377 2.64 1.29 21.19
C ALA A 377 2.66 0.60 22.56
N ASP A 378 1.55 0.72 23.34
CA ASP A 378 1.35 0.11 24.65
C ASP A 378 0.72 -1.30 24.61
N ARG A 379 0.58 -1.92 23.43
CA ARG A 379 -0.10 -3.22 23.26
C ARG A 379 0.38 -4.33 24.21
N LEU A 380 1.67 -4.30 24.56
CA LEU A 380 2.24 -5.34 25.44
C LEU A 380 1.75 -5.24 26.90
N SER A 381 1.06 -4.16 27.29
CA SER A 381 0.38 -4.09 28.58
C SER A 381 -0.96 -4.86 28.61
N THR A 382 -1.49 -5.22 27.45
CA THR A 382 -2.81 -5.83 27.28
C THR A 382 -2.80 -7.20 26.60
N VAL A 383 -1.63 -7.68 26.15
CA VAL A 383 -1.47 -8.92 25.40
C VAL A 383 -0.39 -9.77 26.06
N ASP A 384 -0.65 -11.06 26.19
CA ASP A 384 0.33 -12.05 26.68
C ASP A 384 1.49 -12.16 25.68
N GLU A 385 2.66 -11.65 26.09
CA GLU A 385 3.84 -11.58 25.23
C GLU A 385 4.33 -12.96 24.77
N GLU A 386 4.32 -13.95 25.65
CA GLU A 386 4.83 -15.28 25.33
C GLU A 386 3.89 -16.01 24.35
N LYS A 387 2.58 -15.87 24.54
CA LYS A 387 1.60 -16.40 23.57
C LYS A 387 1.71 -15.68 22.22
N LEU A 388 1.97 -14.37 22.22
CA LEU A 388 2.13 -13.61 20.98
C LEU A 388 3.41 -14.02 20.23
N LYS A 389 4.53 -14.21 20.94
CA LYS A 389 5.78 -14.71 20.35
C LYS A 389 5.62 -16.12 19.76
N ALA A 390 4.96 -17.00 20.51
CA ALA A 390 4.67 -18.35 20.04
C ALA A 390 3.83 -18.33 18.75
N LEU A 391 2.71 -17.59 18.75
CA LEU A 391 1.83 -17.48 17.59
C LEU A 391 2.55 -16.88 16.37
N LEU A 392 3.36 -15.84 16.55
CA LEU A 392 4.16 -15.25 15.47
C LEU A 392 5.17 -16.27 14.92
N THR A 393 5.79 -17.06 15.79
CA THR A 393 6.75 -18.11 15.40
C THR A 393 6.05 -19.20 14.59
N ASP A 394 4.85 -19.62 15.00
CA ASP A 394 4.05 -20.63 14.30
C ASP A 394 3.64 -20.12 12.89
N VAL A 395 3.14 -18.89 12.79
CA VAL A 395 2.80 -18.25 11.50
C VAL A 395 4.02 -18.15 10.59
N LEU A 396 5.17 -17.73 11.12
CA LEU A 396 6.40 -17.62 10.33
C LEU A 396 6.96 -19.01 9.93
N SER A 397 6.68 -20.04 10.73
CA SER A 397 7.05 -21.43 10.38
C SER A 397 6.20 -21.93 9.21
N LEU A 398 4.88 -21.73 9.23
CA LEU A 398 4.02 -22.00 8.08
C LEU A 398 4.49 -21.23 6.83
N CYS A 399 4.80 -19.96 7.00
CA CYS A 399 5.32 -19.11 5.90
C CYS A 399 6.61 -19.69 5.31
N ARG A 400 7.56 -20.10 6.16
CA ARG A 400 8.81 -20.73 5.76
C ARG A 400 8.57 -22.05 5.00
N ASP A 401 7.65 -22.87 5.47
CA ASP A 401 7.32 -24.15 4.83
C ASP A 401 6.72 -23.93 3.45
N GLY A 402 5.79 -22.97 3.27
CA GLY A 402 5.27 -22.60 1.96
C GLY A 402 6.33 -22.07 1.00
N LEU A 403 7.34 -21.31 1.48
CA LEU A 403 8.47 -20.89 0.62
C LEU A 403 9.37 -22.06 0.25
N ARG A 404 9.60 -23.03 1.16
CA ARG A 404 10.37 -24.24 0.86
C ARG A 404 9.70 -25.11 -0.19
N GLU A 405 8.37 -25.24 -0.14
CA GLU A 405 7.58 -25.96 -1.15
C GLU A 405 7.75 -25.35 -2.56
N ARG A 406 8.00 -24.03 -2.65
CA ARG A 406 8.32 -23.37 -3.92
C ARG A 406 9.68 -23.77 -4.48
N GLY A 407 10.63 -24.23 -3.66
CA GLY A 407 11.93 -24.78 -4.08
C GLY A 407 12.99 -23.77 -4.52
N TYR A 408 12.83 -22.46 -4.19
CA TYR A 408 13.78 -21.41 -4.59
C TYR A 408 14.67 -20.91 -3.46
N SER A 409 14.63 -21.50 -2.26
CA SER A 409 15.37 -21.05 -1.06
C SER A 409 15.07 -19.59 -0.66
N GLU A 410 13.84 -19.16 -0.87
CA GLU A 410 13.39 -17.77 -0.60
C GLU A 410 13.10 -17.52 0.90
N GLU A 411 13.06 -18.59 1.72
CA GLU A 411 12.86 -18.50 3.17
C GLU A 411 13.94 -17.70 3.90
N ILE A 412 15.08 -17.45 3.29
CA ILE A 412 16.12 -16.59 3.83
C ILE A 412 15.64 -15.16 4.09
N TYR A 413 14.68 -14.68 3.31
CA TYR A 413 14.10 -13.34 3.47
C TYR A 413 13.18 -13.22 4.70
N LEU A 414 12.85 -14.32 5.38
CA LEU A 414 12.07 -14.28 6.62
C LEU A 414 12.93 -14.02 7.87
N SER A 415 14.26 -14.09 7.77
CA SER A 415 15.15 -13.94 8.92
C SER A 415 14.86 -12.70 9.78
N PRO A 416 14.67 -11.49 9.21
CA PRO A 416 14.33 -10.31 10.01
C PRO A 416 13.00 -10.43 10.74
N LEU A 417 12.04 -11.15 10.18
CA LEU A 417 10.72 -11.34 10.80
C LEU A 417 10.77 -12.26 12.01
N PHE A 418 11.59 -13.32 11.98
CA PHE A 418 11.83 -14.17 13.15
C PHE A 418 12.45 -13.39 14.31
N GLU A 419 13.39 -12.49 14.03
CA GLU A 419 13.96 -11.63 15.06
C GLU A 419 12.92 -10.64 15.63
N ARG A 420 12.05 -10.10 14.78
CA ARG A 420 10.94 -9.25 15.22
C ARG A 420 9.90 -10.02 16.05
N ALA A 421 9.60 -11.26 15.69
CA ALA A 421 8.72 -12.14 16.46
C ALA A 421 9.27 -12.41 17.86
N LYS A 422 10.58 -12.74 17.95
CA LYS A 422 11.30 -12.99 19.20
C LYS A 422 11.33 -11.78 20.12
N THR A 423 11.55 -10.59 19.57
CA THR A 423 11.73 -9.34 20.34
C THR A 423 10.46 -8.50 20.45
N LEU A 424 9.40 -8.83 19.74
CA LEU A 424 8.18 -8.04 19.53
C LEU A 424 8.48 -6.58 19.13
N SER A 425 9.55 -6.39 18.39
CA SER A 425 10.08 -5.06 18.02
C SER A 425 10.05 -4.83 16.51
N SER A 426 8.98 -4.16 16.03
CA SER A 426 8.92 -3.65 14.66
C SER A 426 9.89 -2.47 14.44
N PRO A 427 10.18 -2.10 13.19
CA PRO A 427 10.98 -0.91 12.90
C PRO A 427 10.45 0.38 13.56
N SER A 428 9.13 0.60 13.64
CA SER A 428 8.54 1.74 14.39
C SER A 428 8.89 1.74 15.88
N ARG A 429 9.00 0.59 16.53
CA ARG A 429 9.42 0.53 17.95
C ARG A 429 10.86 0.97 18.16
N ARG A 430 11.71 0.77 17.15
CA ARG A 430 13.08 1.30 17.18
C ARG A 430 13.09 2.82 17.08
N LEU A 431 12.24 3.39 16.21
CA LEU A 431 12.04 4.84 16.06
C LEU A 431 11.62 5.51 17.37
N LEU A 432 10.69 4.89 18.12
CA LEU A 432 10.26 5.38 19.44
C LEU A 432 11.41 5.49 20.47
N ARG A 433 12.45 4.67 20.33
CA ARG A 433 13.55 4.57 21.31
C ARG A 433 14.77 5.40 20.92
N GLN A 434 14.84 5.93 19.71
CA GLN A 434 15.99 6.66 19.20
C GLN A 434 15.65 8.13 18.94
N ASN A 435 16.52 9.02 19.44
CA ASN A 435 16.38 10.46 19.23
C ASN A 435 17.06 10.97 17.95
N ASP A 436 17.93 10.17 17.30
CA ASP A 436 18.66 10.54 16.09
C ASP A 436 17.99 9.95 14.85
N ILE A 437 17.06 10.71 14.29
CA ILE A 437 16.35 10.32 13.07
C ILE A 437 17.28 10.21 11.85
N LYS A 438 18.33 11.05 11.76
CA LYS A 438 19.29 10.99 10.64
C LYS A 438 20.08 9.69 10.64
N LYS A 439 20.41 9.16 11.82
CA LYS A 439 21.05 7.86 11.96
C LYS A 439 20.14 6.74 11.45
N ILE A 440 18.87 6.75 11.84
CA ILE A 440 17.89 5.76 11.37
C ILE A 440 17.70 5.84 9.85
N VAL A 441 17.57 7.05 9.30
CA VAL A 441 17.43 7.25 7.85
C VAL A 441 18.59 6.58 7.10
N ARG A 442 19.83 6.78 7.56
CA ARG A 442 21.01 6.14 6.95
C ARG A 442 21.03 4.64 7.14
N GLU A 443 20.69 4.16 8.33
CA GLU A 443 20.61 2.72 8.62
C GLU A 443 19.57 2.02 7.74
N TYR A 444 18.39 2.62 7.58
CA TYR A 444 17.30 2.06 6.79
C TYR A 444 17.47 2.28 5.27
N ALA A 445 18.45 3.06 4.86
CA ALA A 445 18.89 3.21 3.47
C ALA A 445 19.92 2.14 3.04
N CYS A 446 20.47 1.37 3.96
CA CYS A 446 21.44 0.30 3.66
C CYS A 446 20.74 -0.88 2.96
N LEU A 447 21.42 -1.41 1.90
CA LEU A 447 20.94 -2.54 1.07
C LEU A 447 21.51 -3.87 1.53
#